data_4e8f09671103708e51c3546e43f0e267
#
_entry.id   4e8f09671103708e51c3546e43f0e267
#
_cell.length_a   1.000
_cell.length_b   1.000
_cell.length_c   1.000
_cell.angle_alpha   90.00
_cell.angle_beta   90.00
_cell.angle_gamma   90.00
#
_symmetry.space_group_name_H-M   'P 1'
#
loop_
_entity.id
_entity.type
_entity.pdbx_description
1 polymer ?
#
loop_
_entity_poly.entity_id
_entity_poly.type
_entity_poly.pdbx_seq_one_letter_code
_entity_poly.pdbx_strand_id
1 'polypeptide(L)'
;YFVVNNVNDLNNDSTLKQLKSTQYKGLNIHSNNDFVRPSALYNCTGIESNQLYQDKNTEQTYARLSGLHVFKYLNINYTDAPDSMVIVPKTNVQDSLMYGVENNILYDTLRYKQVDCNIVVTPDKLQSFSFELEGTNNEGDFGIAGKFGYNHNNIFRGGETFKFQIRGANESLIGTR
;
A
#
# COMPACT_ATOMS: atom_id res chain seq x y z
N TYR A 1 0.35 -12.89 0.99
CA TYR A 1 0.40 -12.79 -0.49
C TYR A 1 0.03 -11.37 -0.91
N PHE A 2 0.75 -10.81 -1.88
CA PHE A 2 0.46 -9.51 -2.45
C PHE A 2 0.02 -9.70 -3.91
N VAL A 3 -1.22 -9.37 -4.22
CA VAL A 3 -1.77 -9.55 -5.56
C VAL A 3 -2.04 -8.19 -6.18
N VAL A 4 -1.30 -7.87 -7.26
CA VAL A 4 -1.49 -6.64 -8.05
C VAL A 4 -2.31 -7.01 -9.28
N ASN A 5 -3.63 -6.92 -9.19
CA ASN A 5 -4.50 -7.22 -10.33
C ASN A 5 -5.88 -6.57 -10.19
N ASN A 6 -6.68 -6.70 -11.22
CA ASN A 6 -8.05 -6.21 -11.20
C ASN A 6 -8.90 -7.06 -10.24
N VAL A 7 -9.75 -6.42 -9.43
CA VAL A 7 -10.60 -7.08 -8.41
C VAL A 7 -11.46 -8.23 -9.00
N ASN A 8 -11.82 -8.13 -10.26
CA ASN A 8 -12.65 -9.13 -10.95
C ASN A 8 -11.91 -10.45 -11.22
N ASP A 9 -10.57 -10.46 -11.15
CA ASP A 9 -9.77 -11.66 -11.48
C ASP A 9 -9.48 -12.54 -10.25
N LEU A 10 -9.79 -12.06 -9.05
CA LEU A 10 -9.51 -12.78 -7.79
C LEU A 10 -10.38 -14.00 -7.56
N ASN A 11 -11.55 -14.06 -8.19
CA ASN A 11 -12.47 -15.19 -8.05
C ASN A 11 -12.10 -16.40 -8.94
N ASN A 12 -11.07 -16.27 -9.78
CA ASN A 12 -10.62 -17.32 -10.69
C ASN A 12 -9.19 -17.77 -10.33
N ASP A 13 -9.07 -18.91 -9.68
CA ASP A 13 -7.78 -19.60 -9.40
C ASP A 13 -6.90 -19.78 -10.65
N SER A 14 -7.51 -19.84 -11.82
CA SER A 14 -6.83 -19.96 -13.12
C SER A 14 -6.08 -18.69 -13.51
N THR A 15 -6.59 -17.50 -13.15
CA THR A 15 -5.95 -16.21 -13.46
C THR A 15 -4.77 -15.93 -12.52
N LEU A 16 -4.86 -16.32 -11.28
CA LEU A 16 -3.73 -16.19 -10.33
C LEU A 16 -2.52 -17.02 -10.75
N LYS A 17 -2.73 -18.20 -11.34
CA LYS A 17 -1.66 -19.08 -11.85
C LYS A 17 -0.93 -18.52 -13.08
N GLN A 18 -1.53 -17.57 -13.79
CA GLN A 18 -0.93 -16.91 -14.96
C GLN A 18 -0.12 -15.65 -14.59
N LEU A 19 -0.24 -15.16 -13.34
CA LEU A 19 0.50 -14.00 -12.88
C LEU A 19 1.97 -14.39 -12.61
N LYS A 20 2.89 -13.51 -13.00
CA LYS A 20 4.29 -13.63 -12.61
C LYS A 20 4.41 -13.51 -11.10
N SER A 21 4.97 -14.53 -10.47
CA SER A 21 5.25 -14.53 -9.04
C SER A 21 6.69 -14.09 -8.77
N THR A 22 6.84 -13.13 -7.87
CA THR A 22 8.14 -12.64 -7.41
C THR A 22 8.18 -12.71 -5.89
N GLN A 23 9.21 -13.32 -5.34
CA GLN A 23 9.41 -13.39 -3.89
C GLN A 23 10.42 -12.34 -3.44
N TYR A 24 10.07 -11.56 -2.41
CA TYR A 24 10.93 -10.55 -1.83
C TYR A 24 10.76 -10.52 -0.30
N LYS A 25 11.81 -10.89 0.45
CA LYS A 25 11.85 -10.88 1.93
C LYS A 25 10.62 -11.48 2.61
N GLY A 26 10.17 -12.65 2.15
CA GLY A 26 8.99 -13.33 2.68
C GLY A 26 7.65 -12.85 2.11
N LEU A 27 7.65 -11.81 1.28
CA LEU A 27 6.47 -11.32 0.58
C LEU A 27 6.37 -11.99 -0.79
N ASN A 28 5.28 -12.70 -1.05
CA ASN A 28 4.98 -13.28 -2.36
C ASN A 28 4.13 -12.29 -3.17
N ILE A 29 4.68 -11.76 -4.24
CA ILE A 29 4.04 -10.74 -5.08
C ILE A 29 3.61 -11.37 -6.40
N HIS A 30 2.31 -11.32 -6.69
CA HIS A 30 1.72 -11.80 -7.94
C HIS A 30 1.29 -10.60 -8.78
N SER A 31 1.97 -10.36 -9.91
CA SER A 31 1.70 -9.21 -10.77
C SER A 31 2.03 -9.51 -12.22
N ASN A 32 1.21 -9.03 -13.14
CA ASN A 32 1.54 -9.09 -14.57
C ASN A 32 2.55 -8.02 -14.99
N ASN A 33 2.58 -6.90 -14.27
CA ASN A 33 3.45 -5.76 -14.56
C ASN A 33 4.22 -5.37 -13.31
N ASP A 34 5.49 -5.03 -13.47
CA ASP A 34 6.34 -4.45 -12.40
C ASP A 34 5.91 -3.00 -12.11
N PHE A 35 4.66 -2.83 -11.66
CA PHE A 35 4.03 -1.52 -11.43
C PHE A 35 4.70 -0.75 -10.29
N VAL A 36 4.97 -1.42 -9.17
CA VAL A 36 5.70 -0.89 -8.01
C VAL A 36 6.84 -1.83 -7.69
N ARG A 37 7.98 -1.28 -7.31
CA ARG A 37 9.15 -2.08 -6.91
C ARG A 37 8.82 -2.94 -5.68
N PRO A 38 9.23 -4.22 -5.63
CA PRO A 38 9.02 -5.10 -4.48
C PRO A 38 9.53 -4.49 -3.16
N SER A 39 10.65 -3.77 -3.19
CA SER A 39 11.20 -3.08 -2.02
C SER A 39 10.29 -1.97 -1.49
N ALA A 40 9.61 -1.23 -2.38
CA ALA A 40 8.68 -0.18 -1.96
C ALA A 40 7.43 -0.79 -1.32
N LEU A 41 6.89 -1.87 -1.89
CA LEU A 41 5.78 -2.62 -1.29
C LEU A 41 6.15 -3.17 0.09
N TYR A 42 7.31 -3.81 0.20
CA TYR A 42 7.80 -4.35 1.46
C TYR A 42 7.92 -3.27 2.55
N ASN A 43 8.49 -2.11 2.22
CA ASN A 43 8.65 -1.00 3.17
C ASN A 43 7.31 -0.40 3.64
N CYS A 44 6.26 -0.53 2.84
CA CYS A 44 4.91 -0.12 3.23
C CYS A 44 4.18 -1.18 4.06
N THR A 45 4.62 -2.44 4.00
CA THR A 45 4.00 -3.54 4.73
C THR A 45 4.52 -3.56 6.17
N GLY A 46 3.64 -3.43 7.15
CA GLY A 46 3.95 -3.59 8.58
C GLY A 46 3.60 -4.97 9.11
N ILE A 47 3.20 -5.89 8.23
CA ILE A 47 2.79 -7.26 8.57
C ILE A 47 3.94 -8.18 8.22
N GLU A 48 4.47 -8.89 9.22
CA GLU A 48 5.57 -9.84 9.04
C GLU A 48 5.10 -11.28 9.20
N SER A 49 5.77 -12.19 8.51
CA SER A 49 5.48 -13.62 8.63
C SER A 49 5.81 -14.13 10.04
N ASN A 50 5.02 -15.06 10.55
CA ASN A 50 5.18 -15.67 11.87
C ASN A 50 5.05 -14.73 13.07
N GLN A 51 4.40 -13.59 12.91
CA GLN A 51 4.02 -12.70 14.01
C GLN A 51 2.55 -12.88 14.37
N LEU A 52 2.21 -12.53 15.62
CA LEU A 52 0.83 -12.46 16.06
C LEU A 52 0.10 -11.37 15.29
N TYR A 53 -1.14 -11.66 14.89
CA TYR A 53 -2.03 -10.69 14.28
C TYR A 53 -2.24 -9.48 15.20
N GLN A 54 -2.11 -8.29 14.65
CA GLN A 54 -2.38 -7.03 15.30
C GLN A 54 -3.10 -6.09 14.34
N ASP A 55 -4.27 -5.61 14.72
CA ASP A 55 -5.06 -4.64 13.94
C ASP A 55 -4.26 -3.41 13.56
N LYS A 56 -3.44 -2.90 14.49
CA LYS A 56 -2.57 -1.74 14.26
C LYS A 56 -1.63 -1.91 13.07
N ASN A 57 -1.07 -3.11 12.87
CA ASN A 57 -0.17 -3.40 11.75
C ASN A 57 -0.93 -3.40 10.43
N THR A 58 -2.15 -3.90 10.44
CA THR A 58 -3.06 -3.87 9.28
C THR A 58 -3.44 -2.46 8.89
N GLU A 59 -3.86 -1.64 9.86
CA GLU A 59 -4.21 -0.23 9.64
C GLU A 59 -3.02 0.58 9.13
N GLN A 60 -1.83 0.39 9.72
CA GLN A 60 -0.61 1.07 9.27
C GLN A 60 -0.22 0.63 7.85
N THR A 61 -0.34 -0.64 7.52
CA THR A 61 -0.08 -1.16 6.17
C THR A 61 -1.05 -0.54 5.18
N TYR A 62 -2.35 -0.51 5.51
CA TYR A 62 -3.37 0.13 4.68
C TYR A 62 -3.06 1.62 4.46
N ALA A 63 -2.77 2.37 5.52
CA ALA A 63 -2.46 3.79 5.45
C ALA A 63 -1.21 4.09 4.60
N ARG A 64 -0.13 3.30 4.77
CA ARG A 64 1.10 3.48 4.00
C ARG A 64 0.92 3.14 2.52
N LEU A 65 0.24 2.04 2.20
CA LEU A 65 -0.05 1.66 0.81
C LEU A 65 -0.99 2.66 0.13
N SER A 66 -2.03 3.12 0.82
CA SER A 66 -2.93 4.18 0.32
C SER A 66 -2.19 5.50 0.08
N GLY A 67 -1.23 5.82 0.94
CA GLY A 67 -0.39 7.03 0.83
C GLY A 67 0.55 7.04 -0.39
N LEU A 68 0.77 5.92 -1.06
CA LEU A 68 1.52 5.88 -2.31
C LEU A 68 0.76 6.54 -3.48
N HIS A 69 -0.56 6.70 -3.39
CA HIS A 69 -1.43 7.27 -4.45
C HIS A 69 -1.30 6.60 -5.83
N VAL A 70 -0.88 5.34 -5.85
CA VAL A 70 -0.69 4.54 -7.08
C VAL A 70 -1.75 3.46 -7.25
N PHE A 71 -2.58 3.26 -6.23
CA PHE A 71 -3.63 2.26 -6.21
C PHE A 71 -5.00 2.91 -6.16
N LYS A 72 -5.87 2.48 -7.06
CA LYS A 72 -7.29 2.85 -7.08
C LYS A 72 -8.09 2.08 -6.03
N TYR A 73 -7.72 0.83 -5.82
CA TYR A 73 -8.36 -0.07 -4.87
C TYR A 73 -7.30 -0.79 -4.05
N LEU A 74 -7.54 -0.91 -2.75
CA LEU A 74 -6.70 -1.62 -1.79
C LEU A 74 -7.59 -2.39 -0.83
N ASN A 75 -7.35 -3.67 -0.69
CA ASN A 75 -8.03 -4.51 0.29
C ASN A 75 -7.03 -5.46 0.97
N ILE A 76 -7.16 -5.62 2.28
CA ILE A 76 -6.36 -6.53 3.09
C ILE A 76 -7.30 -7.55 3.70
N ASN A 77 -7.14 -8.81 3.32
CA ASN A 77 -7.96 -9.92 3.78
C ASN A 77 -7.10 -10.96 4.48
N TYR A 78 -7.65 -11.56 5.53
CA TYR A 78 -7.07 -12.69 6.20
C TYR A 78 -7.90 -13.93 5.91
N THR A 79 -7.25 -15.00 5.50
CA THR A 79 -7.86 -16.31 5.27
C THR A 79 -7.22 -17.34 6.17
N ASP A 80 -8.02 -18.29 6.64
CA ASP A 80 -7.50 -19.40 7.43
C ASP A 80 -6.53 -20.23 6.59
N ALA A 81 -5.32 -20.42 7.12
CA ALA A 81 -4.38 -21.35 6.50
C ALA A 81 -4.86 -22.78 6.76
N PRO A 82 -4.90 -23.65 5.74
CA PRO A 82 -5.33 -25.03 5.94
C PRO A 82 -4.39 -25.76 6.90
N ASP A 83 -4.95 -26.31 7.97
CA ASP A 83 -4.38 -27.29 8.92
C ASP A 83 -3.14 -26.89 9.72
N SER A 84 -2.85 -25.62 9.96
CA SER A 84 -1.69 -25.25 10.75
C SER A 84 -2.05 -24.69 12.12
N MET A 85 -2.06 -25.56 13.12
CA MET A 85 -1.99 -25.14 14.53
C MET A 85 -0.52 -25.04 14.93
N VAL A 86 -0.07 -23.84 15.28
CA VAL A 86 1.26 -23.66 15.87
C VAL A 86 1.15 -23.80 17.39
N ILE A 87 1.86 -24.77 17.94
CA ILE A 87 1.96 -24.98 19.38
C ILE A 87 3.19 -24.19 19.87
N VAL A 88 2.96 -23.13 20.64
CA VAL A 88 4.05 -22.35 21.24
C VAL A 88 4.13 -22.70 22.72
N PRO A 89 5.28 -23.17 23.21
CA PRO A 89 5.46 -23.39 24.64
C PRO A 89 5.46 -22.04 25.35
N LYS A 90 4.61 -21.87 26.37
CA LYS A 90 4.59 -20.68 27.22
C LYS A 90 5.72 -20.81 28.24
N THR A 91 6.84 -20.19 27.97
CA THR A 91 7.92 -20.04 28.95
C THR A 91 7.58 -18.90 29.90
N ASN A 92 6.91 -19.18 31.00
CA ASN A 92 6.86 -18.25 32.12
C ASN A 92 8.21 -18.33 32.90
N VAL A 93 9.14 -17.46 32.55
CA VAL A 93 10.47 -17.39 33.16
C VAL A 93 10.41 -16.73 34.55
N GLN A 94 9.25 -16.26 35.01
CA GLN A 94 9.17 -15.40 36.21
C GLN A 94 8.76 -16.10 37.50
N ASP A 95 8.28 -17.34 37.46
CA ASP A 95 7.83 -18.03 38.70
C ASP A 95 8.80 -19.09 39.24
N SER A 96 9.95 -19.31 38.60
CA SER A 96 10.89 -20.36 39.03
C SER A 96 11.89 -19.97 40.14
N LEU A 97 11.78 -18.77 40.70
CA LEU A 97 12.74 -18.31 41.72
C LEU A 97 12.25 -18.52 43.15
N MET A 98 11.05 -19.03 43.41
CA MET A 98 10.54 -19.02 44.78
C MET A 98 10.30 -20.38 45.46
N TYR A 99 10.31 -21.48 44.75
CA TYR A 99 10.28 -22.82 45.39
C TYR A 99 11.06 -23.82 44.53
N GLY A 100 12.08 -24.43 45.16
CA GLY A 100 12.86 -25.53 44.58
C GLY A 100 12.01 -26.77 44.34
N VAL A 101 11.25 -26.76 43.26
CA VAL A 101 10.51 -27.91 42.78
C VAL A 101 11.03 -28.26 41.36
N GLU A 102 11.57 -29.48 41.29
CA GLU A 102 12.06 -30.11 40.08
C GLU A 102 11.08 -29.96 38.90
N ASN A 103 11.58 -29.41 37.81
CA ASN A 103 11.28 -29.65 36.41
C ASN A 103 9.89 -30.23 36.04
N ASN A 104 8.80 -29.73 36.55
CA ASN A 104 7.52 -29.82 35.85
C ASN A 104 7.29 -28.53 35.05
N ILE A 105 7.86 -28.48 33.86
CA ILE A 105 7.49 -27.48 32.85
C ILE A 105 6.04 -27.77 32.52
N LEU A 106 5.13 -27.03 33.11
CA LEU A 106 3.73 -27.03 32.76
C LEU A 106 3.65 -26.42 31.37
N TYR A 107 3.61 -27.25 30.36
CA TYR A 107 3.38 -26.83 28.98
C TYR A 107 1.93 -26.39 28.86
N ASP A 108 1.64 -25.13 29.15
CA ASP A 108 0.40 -24.53 28.72
C ASP A 108 0.55 -24.27 27.20
N THR A 109 0.10 -25.21 26.40
CA THR A 109 0.18 -25.14 24.95
C THR A 109 -0.84 -24.15 24.44
N LEU A 110 -0.41 -22.93 24.17
CA LEU A 110 -1.23 -21.98 23.44
C LEU A 110 -1.34 -22.44 21.98
N ARG A 111 -2.56 -22.71 21.58
CA ARG A 111 -2.87 -23.08 20.20
C ARG A 111 -3.18 -21.79 19.42
N TYR A 112 -2.30 -21.41 18.52
CA TYR A 112 -2.56 -20.31 17.60
C TYR A 112 -3.04 -20.86 16.26
N LYS A 113 -4.09 -20.24 15.72
CA LYS A 113 -4.54 -20.51 14.37
C LYS A 113 -3.67 -19.68 13.41
N GLN A 114 -3.12 -20.33 12.40
CA GLN A 114 -2.36 -19.64 11.37
C GLN A 114 -3.33 -19.02 10.36
N VAL A 115 -3.06 -17.77 9.98
CA VAL A 115 -3.82 -17.05 8.96
C VAL A 115 -2.88 -16.54 7.88
N ASP A 116 -3.33 -16.60 6.64
CA ASP A 116 -2.65 -16.01 5.50
C ASP A 116 -3.19 -14.59 5.27
N CYS A 117 -2.28 -13.62 5.17
CA CYS A 117 -2.62 -12.25 4.84
C CYS A 117 -2.55 -12.05 3.32
N ASN A 118 -3.65 -11.64 2.72
CA ASN A 118 -3.77 -11.35 1.30
C ASN A 118 -4.03 -9.86 1.09
N ILE A 119 -3.08 -9.18 0.47
CA ILE A 119 -3.18 -7.76 0.11
C ILE A 119 -3.48 -7.67 -1.38
N VAL A 120 -4.65 -7.17 -1.71
CA VAL A 120 -5.14 -7.05 -3.08
C VAL A 120 -5.19 -5.59 -3.47
N VAL A 121 -4.51 -5.24 -4.56
CA VAL A 121 -4.47 -3.87 -5.05
C VAL A 121 -4.79 -3.80 -6.54
N THR A 122 -5.49 -2.74 -6.94
CA THR A 122 -5.70 -2.39 -8.34
C THR A 122 -4.94 -1.11 -8.65
N PRO A 123 -4.08 -1.10 -9.67
CA PRO A 123 -3.37 0.09 -10.09
C PRO A 123 -4.31 1.22 -10.52
N ASP A 124 -3.93 2.46 -10.22
CA ASP A 124 -4.60 3.66 -10.71
C ASP A 124 -3.87 4.25 -11.92
N LYS A 125 -4.45 5.27 -12.52
CA LYS A 125 -3.82 6.05 -13.59
C LYS A 125 -2.61 6.79 -13.05
N LEU A 126 -1.46 6.56 -13.68
CA LEU A 126 -0.20 7.16 -13.22
C LEU A 126 -0.04 8.62 -13.65
N GLN A 127 -0.66 8.99 -14.77
CA GLN A 127 -0.46 10.29 -15.39
C GLN A 127 -1.77 11.05 -15.48
N SER A 128 -1.70 12.36 -15.20
CA SER A 128 -2.80 13.28 -15.41
C SER A 128 -2.30 14.61 -15.95
N PHE A 129 -3.09 15.20 -16.84
CA PHE A 129 -2.86 16.52 -17.38
C PHE A 129 -4.03 17.41 -16.98
N SER A 130 -3.73 18.64 -16.62
CA SER A 130 -4.73 19.67 -16.37
C SER A 130 -4.44 20.90 -17.23
N PHE A 131 -5.48 21.51 -17.75
CA PHE A 131 -5.41 22.77 -18.46
C PHE A 131 -6.50 23.69 -17.90
N GLU A 132 -6.10 24.84 -17.41
CA GLU A 132 -6.98 25.85 -16.83
C GLU A 132 -6.81 27.16 -17.57
N LEU A 133 -7.92 27.81 -17.95
CA LEU A 133 -7.95 29.16 -18.46
C LEU A 133 -8.64 30.06 -17.44
N GLU A 134 -8.00 31.15 -17.09
CA GLU A 134 -8.50 32.13 -16.14
C GLU A 134 -8.64 33.50 -16.86
N GLY A 135 -9.79 34.11 -16.77
CA GLY A 135 -9.99 35.51 -17.15
C GLY A 135 -9.98 36.36 -15.88
N THR A 136 -9.20 37.43 -15.86
CA THR A 136 -9.17 38.38 -14.75
C THR A 136 -9.66 39.74 -15.23
N ASN A 137 -10.45 40.42 -14.39
CA ASN A 137 -10.88 41.81 -14.62
C ASN A 137 -10.59 42.58 -13.34
N ASN A 138 -9.56 43.41 -13.38
CA ASN A 138 -9.15 44.26 -12.27
C ASN A 138 -9.33 45.70 -12.66
N GLU A 139 -10.33 46.38 -12.06
CA GLU A 139 -10.60 47.83 -12.25
C GLU A 139 -10.71 48.27 -13.72
N GLY A 140 -11.14 47.39 -14.62
CA GLY A 140 -11.27 47.68 -16.06
C GLY A 140 -10.15 47.13 -16.92
N ASP A 141 -9.10 46.61 -16.33
CA ASP A 141 -8.02 45.89 -17.04
C ASP A 141 -8.37 44.43 -17.21
N PHE A 142 -8.42 43.96 -18.45
CA PHE A 142 -8.68 42.58 -18.77
C PHE A 142 -7.37 41.79 -18.88
N GLY A 143 -7.28 40.69 -18.11
CA GLY A 143 -6.18 39.76 -18.17
C GLY A 143 -6.67 38.38 -18.56
N ILE A 144 -5.81 37.64 -19.26
CA ILE A 144 -5.99 36.22 -19.55
C ILE A 144 -4.79 35.48 -18.97
N ALA A 145 -5.06 34.44 -18.19
CA ALA A 145 -4.04 33.54 -17.70
C ALA A 145 -4.35 32.09 -18.14
N GLY A 146 -3.30 31.39 -18.51
CA GLY A 146 -3.37 29.95 -18.79
C GLY A 146 -2.46 29.20 -17.84
N LYS A 147 -2.92 28.05 -17.35
CA LYS A 147 -2.16 27.15 -16.50
C LYS A 147 -2.20 25.75 -17.09
N PHE A 148 -1.03 25.19 -17.29
CA PHE A 148 -0.87 23.78 -17.68
C PHE A 148 -0.24 23.02 -16.53
N GLY A 149 -0.84 21.88 -16.17
CA GLY A 149 -0.34 20.99 -15.14
C GLY A 149 -0.10 19.59 -15.69
N TYR A 150 0.99 18.99 -15.29
CA TYR A 150 1.31 17.57 -15.50
C TYR A 150 1.62 16.95 -14.14
N ASN A 151 0.97 15.82 -13.85
CA ASN A 151 1.21 15.03 -12.66
C ASN A 151 1.52 13.58 -13.05
N HIS A 152 2.59 13.03 -12.47
CA HIS A 152 2.95 11.63 -12.62
C HIS A 152 3.15 11.00 -11.24
N ASN A 153 2.28 10.06 -10.90
CA ASN A 153 2.44 9.24 -9.70
C ASN A 153 3.28 8.01 -10.07
N ASN A 154 4.34 7.73 -9.30
CA ASN A 154 5.16 6.54 -9.47
C ASN A 154 6.19 6.60 -10.62
N ILE A 155 6.87 7.74 -10.77
CA ILE A 155 7.83 7.95 -11.86
C ILE A 155 9.02 6.96 -11.82
N PHE A 156 9.49 6.59 -10.61
CA PHE A 156 10.56 5.62 -10.38
C PHE A 156 10.07 4.30 -9.78
N ARG A 157 8.77 4.00 -9.85
CA ARG A 157 8.14 2.79 -9.32
C ARG A 157 8.24 2.61 -7.79
N GLY A 158 8.45 3.69 -7.05
CA GLY A 158 8.49 3.69 -5.58
C GLY A 158 7.32 4.44 -4.94
N GLY A 159 6.35 4.90 -5.75
CA GLY A 159 5.22 5.71 -5.30
C GLY A 159 5.54 7.20 -5.23
N GLU A 160 6.60 7.65 -5.89
CA GLU A 160 6.98 9.07 -5.93
C GLU A 160 6.02 9.86 -6.82
N THR A 161 5.61 11.04 -6.35
CA THR A 161 4.77 11.97 -7.12
C THR A 161 5.61 13.08 -7.71
N PHE A 162 5.57 13.21 -9.03
CA PHE A 162 6.14 14.33 -9.76
C PHE A 162 5.02 15.25 -10.25
N LYS A 163 5.10 16.53 -9.88
CA LYS A 163 4.15 17.57 -10.32
C LYS A 163 4.91 18.66 -11.03
N PHE A 164 4.46 19.01 -12.22
CA PHE A 164 4.98 20.09 -13.02
C PHE A 164 3.83 21.03 -13.40
N GLN A 165 4.01 22.33 -13.20
CA GLN A 165 3.00 23.34 -13.55
C GLN A 165 3.68 24.55 -14.20
N ILE A 166 3.08 25.01 -15.29
CA ILE A 166 3.45 26.27 -15.95
C ILE A 166 2.22 27.16 -15.94
N ARG A 167 2.39 28.42 -15.54
CA ARG A 167 1.38 29.48 -15.64
C ARG A 167 1.93 30.62 -16.48
N GLY A 168 1.17 31.02 -17.48
CA GLY A 168 1.38 32.25 -18.25
C GLY A 168 0.22 33.19 -18.05
N ALA A 169 0.49 34.45 -17.80
CA ALA A 169 -0.53 35.49 -17.69
C ALA A 169 -0.15 36.68 -18.58
N ASN A 170 -1.13 37.28 -19.21
CA ASN A 170 -1.00 38.54 -19.94
C ASN A 170 -2.10 39.48 -19.47
N GLU A 171 -1.72 40.66 -18.99
CA GLU A 171 -2.61 41.75 -18.60
C GLU A 171 -2.50 42.86 -19.63
N SER A 172 -3.61 43.23 -20.20
CA SER A 172 -3.69 44.40 -21.11
C SER A 172 -4.12 45.63 -20.30
N LEU A 173 -3.20 46.53 -20.07
CA LEU A 173 -3.49 47.85 -19.52
C LEU A 173 -4.24 48.67 -20.58
N ILE A 174 -5.56 48.70 -20.52
CA ILE A 174 -6.36 49.62 -21.31
C ILE A 174 -6.32 50.98 -20.56
N GLY A 175 -5.21 51.67 -20.74
CA GLY A 175 -5.11 53.04 -20.21
C GLY A 175 -6.13 53.92 -20.91
N THR A 176 -7.20 54.29 -20.21
CA THR A 176 -8.04 55.41 -20.59
C THR A 176 -7.22 56.69 -20.42
N ARG A 177 -6.77 57.27 -21.56
CA ARG A 177 -6.36 58.65 -21.61
C ARG A 177 -7.57 59.56 -21.60
#